data_9e7bae7ece1f1714e378ebd6c87ff2e7
#
_entry.id   9e7bae7ece1f1714e378ebd6c87ff2e7
#
_cell.length_a   1.000
_cell.length_b   1.000
_cell.length_c   1.000
_cell.angle_alpha   90.00
_cell.angle_beta   90.00
_cell.angle_gamma   90.00
#
_symmetry.space_group_name_H-M   'P 1'
#
loop_
_entity.id
_entity.type
_entity.pdbx_description
1 polymer ?
#
loop_
_entity_poly.entity_id
_entity_poly.type
_entity_poly.pdbx_seq_one_letter_code
_entity_poly.pdbx_strand_id
1 'polypeptide(L)'
;MKFSEEAIGAVEVGVSRSGATRTGLQPFDAVLAGIRAVSIERVFPLVEKQEVDARAFGLHRWYKVSFDKTVSLEQAAARLAGADEVAVVQYNDFVAGNFAEESEVIPYDEVWSSVRDDINTRGEEQPRFDDPYLNKQWQYENTGDKKLVNPIKAGCDINLEPAWELCTGDPSIIVAVMDQGVMYGHEDLAANMWVNEAEKNGQRGVDDDGNGNGYVDDIYGYNFAKGEGQISYWDAGNEGHGTHVAGIIAAVNNNGIGVCGIAGGSGNNDGVKIMCVQMICRGGRRNTKPNPVRIR
;
A
#
# COMPACT_ATOMS: atom_id res chain seq x y z
N MET A 1 4.86 18.79 -6.29
CA MET A 1 5.99 19.19 -7.14
C MET A 1 7.32 18.75 -6.54
N LYS A 2 8.34 18.63 -7.37
CA LYS A 2 9.72 18.30 -6.96
C LYS A 2 10.65 19.44 -7.38
N PHE A 3 11.39 20.01 -6.44
CA PHE A 3 12.42 21.01 -6.76
C PHE A 3 13.58 20.38 -7.54
N SER A 4 14.27 21.19 -8.33
CA SER A 4 15.54 20.81 -8.96
C SER A 4 16.62 20.56 -7.90
N GLU A 5 17.71 19.88 -8.29
CA GLU A 5 18.80 19.58 -7.37
C GLU A 5 19.57 20.86 -6.98
N GLU A 6 19.66 21.78 -7.93
CA GLU A 6 20.32 23.06 -7.76
C GLU A 6 19.56 23.99 -6.83
N ALA A 7 18.23 23.97 -6.90
CA ALA A 7 17.38 24.89 -6.12
C ALA A 7 17.18 24.46 -4.67
N ILE A 8 17.14 23.13 -4.39
CA ILE A 8 16.69 22.61 -3.08
C ILE A 8 17.55 23.08 -1.91
N GLY A 9 18.84 23.29 -2.14
CA GLY A 9 19.77 23.75 -1.09
C GLY A 9 19.48 25.16 -0.55
N ALA A 10 18.75 25.96 -1.33
CA ALA A 10 18.40 27.33 -0.98
C ALA A 10 16.93 27.50 -0.57
N VAL A 11 16.16 26.42 -0.53
CA VAL A 11 14.72 26.44 -0.17
C VAL A 11 14.54 26.57 1.33
N GLU A 12 14.00 27.71 1.77
CA GLU A 12 13.61 28.00 3.16
C GLU A 12 12.11 28.32 3.21
N VAL A 13 11.30 27.30 3.50
CA VAL A 13 9.84 27.45 3.56
C VAL A 13 9.45 28.31 4.76
N GLY A 14 8.68 29.35 4.51
CA GLY A 14 8.19 30.25 5.54
C GLY A 14 6.98 31.06 5.11
N VAL A 15 6.50 31.90 6.01
CA VAL A 15 5.41 32.82 5.78
C VAL A 15 5.93 34.26 5.95
N SER A 16 5.61 35.12 4.99
CA SER A 16 5.99 36.53 5.06
C SER A 16 5.21 37.28 6.16
N ARG A 17 5.63 38.47 6.52
CA ARG A 17 4.88 39.35 7.45
C ARG A 17 3.47 39.67 6.97
N SER A 18 3.22 39.63 5.66
CA SER A 18 1.90 39.81 5.05
C SER A 18 1.07 38.52 4.95
N GLY A 19 1.57 37.39 5.48
CA GLY A 19 0.90 36.10 5.43
C GLY A 19 1.09 35.30 4.14
N ALA A 20 1.92 35.80 3.19
CA ALA A 20 2.16 35.09 1.94
C ALA A 20 3.18 33.95 2.12
N THR A 21 2.90 32.83 1.52
CA THR A 21 3.80 31.65 1.46
C THR A 21 5.03 31.99 0.60
N ARG A 22 6.21 31.60 1.06
CA ARG A 22 7.48 31.81 0.35
C ARG A 22 8.51 30.73 0.67
N THR A 23 9.52 30.64 -0.21
CA THR A 23 10.61 29.68 -0.14
C THR A 23 11.99 30.35 -0.01
N GLY A 24 12.06 31.69 -0.04
CA GLY A 24 13.32 32.43 -0.09
C GLY A 24 13.91 32.56 -1.51
N LEU A 25 13.40 31.80 -2.48
CA LEU A 25 13.78 31.88 -3.89
C LEU A 25 12.89 32.94 -4.58
N GLN A 26 13.38 34.15 -4.76
CA GLN A 26 12.58 35.28 -5.25
C GLN A 26 11.82 34.99 -6.56
N PRO A 27 12.41 34.37 -7.62
CA PRO A 27 11.68 34.04 -8.83
C PRO A 27 10.53 33.07 -8.57
N PHE A 28 10.79 32.04 -7.78
CA PHE A 28 9.79 31.03 -7.44
C PHE A 28 8.70 31.58 -6.50
N ASP A 29 9.05 32.46 -5.57
CA ASP A 29 8.08 33.13 -4.69
C ASP A 29 7.10 33.99 -5.49
N ALA A 30 7.52 34.57 -6.63
CA ALA A 30 6.62 35.27 -7.55
C ALA A 30 5.64 34.29 -8.24
N VAL A 31 6.08 33.08 -8.57
CA VAL A 31 5.18 32.02 -9.09
C VAL A 31 4.16 31.62 -8.04
N LEU A 32 4.58 31.39 -6.79
CA LEU A 32 3.70 31.07 -5.66
C LEU A 32 2.64 32.18 -5.45
N ALA A 33 3.06 33.45 -5.49
CA ALA A 33 2.14 34.57 -5.40
C ALA A 33 1.15 34.60 -6.57
N GLY A 34 1.63 34.32 -7.79
CA GLY A 34 0.82 34.27 -9.01
C GLY A 34 -0.27 33.20 -8.98
N ILE A 35 -0.03 32.08 -8.32
CA ILE A 35 -1.02 31.01 -8.10
C ILE A 35 -1.80 31.17 -6.79
N ARG A 36 -1.58 32.25 -6.05
CA ARG A 36 -2.15 32.48 -4.72
C ARG A 36 -1.92 31.29 -3.78
N ALA A 37 -0.66 30.86 -3.68
CA ALA A 37 -0.30 29.75 -2.80
C ALA A 37 -0.64 30.05 -1.34
N VAL A 38 -1.32 29.11 -0.70
CA VAL A 38 -1.75 29.17 0.71
C VAL A 38 -0.72 28.47 1.61
N SER A 39 -0.18 27.34 1.16
CA SER A 39 0.87 26.62 1.87
C SER A 39 1.81 25.89 0.92
N ILE A 40 3.02 25.65 1.40
CA ILE A 40 3.99 24.75 0.81
C ILE A 40 4.58 23.89 1.94
N GLU A 41 4.50 22.59 1.79
CA GLU A 41 4.85 21.62 2.83
C GLU A 41 5.66 20.48 2.22
N ARG A 42 6.65 19.96 2.96
CA ARG A 42 7.36 18.74 2.51
C ARG A 42 6.39 17.56 2.43
N VAL A 43 6.45 16.80 1.35
CA VAL A 43 5.69 15.55 1.21
C VAL A 43 6.31 14.48 2.12
N PHE A 44 7.63 14.39 2.12
CA PHE A 44 8.40 13.47 2.96
C PHE A 44 9.15 14.26 4.02
N PRO A 45 8.72 14.23 5.29
CA PRO A 45 9.47 14.87 6.37
C PRO A 45 10.85 14.23 6.52
N LEU A 46 11.86 15.06 6.76
CA LEU A 46 13.21 14.56 7.05
C LEU A 46 13.26 14.15 8.53
N VAL A 47 13.40 12.87 8.76
CA VAL A 47 13.69 12.30 10.07
C VAL A 47 15.19 12.04 10.13
N GLU A 48 15.86 12.43 11.21
CA GLU A 48 17.31 12.44 11.33
C GLU A 48 17.96 11.09 10.96
N LYS A 49 17.36 9.98 11.38
CA LYS A 49 17.82 8.60 11.07
C LYS A 49 17.66 8.20 9.60
N GLN A 50 16.81 8.86 8.84
CA GLN A 50 16.46 8.51 7.45
C GLN A 50 16.88 9.58 6.45
N GLU A 51 17.53 10.65 6.92
CA GLU A 51 17.87 11.80 6.06
C GLU A 51 18.82 11.40 4.93
N VAL A 52 19.76 10.51 5.19
CA VAL A 52 20.73 10.05 4.19
C VAL A 52 20.01 9.34 3.04
N ASP A 53 19.11 8.40 3.35
CA ASP A 53 18.34 7.65 2.35
C ASP A 53 17.34 8.56 1.63
N ALA A 54 16.63 9.43 2.38
CA ALA A 54 15.71 10.39 1.79
C ALA A 54 16.41 11.35 0.81
N ARG A 55 17.67 11.71 1.07
CA ARG A 55 18.48 12.51 0.15
C ARG A 55 18.95 11.69 -1.04
N ALA A 56 19.41 10.45 -0.84
CA ALA A 56 19.88 9.56 -1.90
C ALA A 56 18.77 9.30 -2.94
N PHE A 57 17.53 9.10 -2.49
CA PHE A 57 16.35 8.90 -3.36
C PHE A 57 15.68 10.23 -3.81
N GLY A 58 16.19 11.38 -3.39
CA GLY A 58 15.64 12.68 -3.75
C GLY A 58 14.26 12.98 -3.15
N LEU A 59 13.86 12.26 -2.09
CA LEU A 59 12.57 12.45 -1.40
C LEU A 59 12.49 13.82 -0.71
N HIS A 60 13.60 14.34 -0.23
CA HIS A 60 13.71 15.65 0.41
C HIS A 60 13.31 16.83 -0.51
N ARG A 61 13.22 16.61 -1.83
CA ARG A 61 12.90 17.63 -2.83
C ARG A 61 11.39 17.74 -3.13
N TRP A 62 10.56 16.84 -2.60
CA TRP A 62 9.14 16.81 -2.87
C TRP A 62 8.34 17.68 -1.92
N TYR A 63 7.55 18.58 -2.51
CA TYR A 63 6.67 19.48 -1.78
C TYR A 63 5.26 19.49 -2.33
N LYS A 64 4.29 19.55 -1.42
CA LYS A 64 2.89 19.80 -1.71
C LYS A 64 2.64 21.29 -1.68
N VAL A 65 2.04 21.83 -2.71
CA VAL A 65 1.61 23.24 -2.80
C VAL A 65 0.10 23.26 -2.77
N SER A 66 -0.47 23.97 -1.79
CA SER A 66 -1.90 24.27 -1.73
C SER A 66 -2.09 25.72 -2.17
N PHE A 67 -3.13 25.98 -2.97
CA PHE A 67 -3.41 27.29 -3.52
C PHE A 67 -4.90 27.61 -3.50
N ASP A 68 -5.24 28.87 -3.74
CA ASP A 68 -6.61 29.36 -3.71
C ASP A 68 -7.47 28.69 -4.79
N LYS A 69 -8.70 28.30 -4.44
CA LYS A 69 -9.65 27.60 -5.33
C LYS A 69 -10.08 28.38 -6.56
N THR A 70 -9.81 29.68 -6.60
CA THR A 70 -10.08 30.55 -7.78
C THR A 70 -9.06 30.34 -8.90
N VAL A 71 -7.95 29.67 -8.63
CA VAL A 71 -6.94 29.30 -9.64
C VAL A 71 -7.20 27.85 -10.06
N SER A 72 -7.32 27.59 -11.38
CA SER A 72 -7.51 26.22 -11.83
C SER A 72 -6.24 25.37 -11.61
N LEU A 73 -6.44 24.06 -11.44
CA LEU A 73 -5.37 23.11 -11.19
C LEU A 73 -4.35 23.11 -12.34
N GLU A 74 -4.85 23.16 -13.59
CA GLU A 74 -4.03 23.19 -14.80
C GLU A 74 -3.20 24.47 -14.90
N GLN A 75 -3.78 25.62 -14.56
CA GLN A 75 -3.07 26.90 -14.56
C GLN A 75 -1.97 26.92 -13.50
N ALA A 76 -2.27 26.43 -12.29
CA ALA A 76 -1.27 26.33 -11.23
C ALA A 76 -0.15 25.39 -11.62
N ALA A 77 -0.47 24.22 -12.15
CA ALA A 77 0.53 23.23 -12.59
C ALA A 77 1.41 23.77 -13.72
N ALA A 78 0.82 24.44 -14.72
CA ALA A 78 1.59 25.04 -15.82
C ALA A 78 2.55 26.14 -15.33
N ARG A 79 2.13 26.99 -14.39
CA ARG A 79 3.00 28.03 -13.82
C ARG A 79 4.13 27.43 -12.98
N LEU A 80 3.83 26.41 -12.17
CA LEU A 80 4.85 25.70 -11.39
C LEU A 80 5.86 24.96 -12.29
N ALA A 81 5.36 24.31 -13.36
CA ALA A 81 6.22 23.59 -14.29
C ALA A 81 7.09 24.51 -15.17
N GLY A 82 6.69 25.78 -15.34
CA GLY A 82 7.48 26.79 -16.04
C GLY A 82 8.55 27.47 -15.19
N ALA A 83 8.69 27.13 -13.92
CA ALA A 83 9.73 27.69 -13.05
C ALA A 83 11.01 26.86 -13.14
N ASP A 84 12.16 27.53 -13.31
CA ASP A 84 13.48 26.89 -13.45
C ASP A 84 13.88 26.09 -12.21
N GLU A 85 13.33 26.45 -11.04
CA GLU A 85 13.56 25.78 -9.78
C GLU A 85 12.83 24.46 -9.65
N VAL A 86 11.90 24.14 -10.54
CA VAL A 86 11.01 22.98 -10.47
C VAL A 86 11.38 21.92 -11.50
N ALA A 87 11.77 20.74 -11.04
CA ALA A 87 12.10 19.61 -11.92
C ALA A 87 10.86 18.83 -12.38
N VAL A 88 9.85 18.68 -11.51
CA VAL A 88 8.64 17.88 -11.79
C VAL A 88 7.42 18.49 -11.10
N VAL A 89 6.31 18.55 -11.82
CA VAL A 89 4.97 18.81 -11.25
C VAL A 89 4.12 17.58 -11.43
N GLN A 90 3.47 17.16 -10.34
CA GLN A 90 2.54 16.04 -10.32
C GLN A 90 1.27 16.47 -9.62
N TYR A 91 0.13 16.05 -10.12
CA TYR A 91 -1.13 16.25 -9.42
C TYR A 91 -1.16 15.37 -8.16
N ASN A 92 -1.77 15.92 -7.11
CA ASN A 92 -2.11 15.15 -5.93
C ASN A 92 -3.56 14.71 -6.08
N ASP A 93 -3.75 13.71 -6.94
CA ASP A 93 -5.07 13.22 -7.29
C ASP A 93 -5.69 12.49 -6.09
N PHE A 94 -7.01 12.61 -6.01
CA PHE A 94 -7.80 11.80 -5.12
C PHE A 94 -8.04 10.45 -5.80
N VAL A 95 -7.46 9.39 -5.27
CA VAL A 95 -7.74 8.02 -5.73
C VAL A 95 -9.09 7.61 -5.13
N ALA A 96 -10.13 7.63 -5.96
CA ALA A 96 -11.39 6.96 -5.65
C ALA A 96 -11.21 5.49 -6.03
N GLY A 97 -11.43 4.58 -5.10
CA GLY A 97 -11.52 3.16 -5.41
C GLY A 97 -12.68 2.92 -6.37
N ASN A 98 -12.39 2.40 -7.55
CA ASN A 98 -13.41 1.93 -8.49
C ASN A 98 -13.75 0.50 -8.05
N PHE A 99 -14.62 0.40 -7.04
CA PHE A 99 -15.11 -0.92 -6.61
C PHE A 99 -16.17 -1.35 -7.61
N ALA A 100 -16.01 -2.55 -8.17
CA ALA A 100 -17.06 -3.20 -8.94
C ALA A 100 -18.33 -3.25 -8.11
N GLU A 101 -19.48 -3.06 -8.77
CA GLU A 101 -20.78 -3.23 -8.15
C GLU A 101 -20.86 -4.62 -7.49
N GLU A 102 -21.53 -4.68 -6.35
CA GLU A 102 -21.68 -5.79 -5.44
C GLU A 102 -21.59 -7.17 -6.12
N SER A 103 -20.47 -7.85 -5.92
CA SER A 103 -20.40 -9.28 -6.15
C SER A 103 -21.22 -9.95 -5.04
N GLU A 104 -22.13 -10.83 -5.42
CA GLU A 104 -22.88 -11.68 -4.48
C GLU A 104 -21.87 -12.43 -3.60
N VAL A 105 -21.90 -12.15 -2.29
CA VAL A 105 -21.09 -12.90 -1.33
C VAL A 105 -21.65 -14.31 -1.27
N ILE A 106 -20.97 -15.26 -1.90
CA ILE A 106 -21.32 -16.67 -1.76
C ILE A 106 -20.99 -17.10 -0.33
N PRO A 107 -21.97 -17.61 0.45
CA PRO A 107 -21.70 -18.07 1.80
C PRO A 107 -20.59 -19.12 1.83
N TYR A 108 -19.68 -19.02 2.81
CA TYR A 108 -18.54 -19.92 2.97
C TYR A 108 -18.92 -21.42 2.89
N ASP A 109 -20.07 -21.78 3.45
CA ASP A 109 -20.58 -23.17 3.45
C ASP A 109 -20.99 -23.66 2.06
N GLU A 110 -21.46 -22.81 1.17
CA GLU A 110 -21.80 -23.16 -0.22
C GLU A 110 -20.54 -23.37 -1.06
N VAL A 111 -19.50 -22.55 -0.83
CA VAL A 111 -18.18 -22.74 -1.47
C VAL A 111 -17.56 -24.06 -1.00
N TRP A 112 -17.62 -24.38 0.30
CA TRP A 112 -17.07 -25.60 0.88
C TRP A 112 -17.74 -26.88 0.34
N SER A 113 -19.06 -26.90 0.17
CA SER A 113 -19.76 -28.08 -0.31
C SER A 113 -19.41 -28.42 -1.76
N SER A 114 -19.22 -27.40 -2.62
CA SER A 114 -18.84 -27.61 -4.03
C SER A 114 -17.38 -28.05 -4.21
N VAL A 115 -16.52 -27.74 -3.25
CA VAL A 115 -15.07 -28.02 -3.32
C VAL A 115 -14.72 -29.43 -2.85
N ARG A 116 -15.44 -29.97 -1.86
CA ARG A 116 -15.19 -31.34 -1.32
C ARG A 116 -15.26 -32.43 -2.36
N ASP A 117 -16.13 -32.28 -3.35
CA ASP A 117 -16.34 -33.31 -4.37
C ASP A 117 -15.25 -33.32 -5.46
N ASP A 118 -14.56 -32.19 -5.65
CA ASP A 118 -13.52 -32.02 -6.68
C ASP A 118 -12.10 -32.44 -6.24
N ILE A 119 -11.83 -32.49 -4.93
CA ILE A 119 -10.50 -32.86 -4.38
C ILE A 119 -10.16 -34.33 -4.69
N ASN A 120 -11.17 -35.17 -4.89
CA ASN A 120 -10.99 -36.61 -5.10
C ASN A 120 -10.67 -37.06 -6.54
N THR A 121 -10.46 -36.13 -7.49
CA THR A 121 -10.35 -36.48 -8.93
C THR A 121 -9.01 -36.19 -9.58
N ARG A 122 -8.00 -35.73 -8.84
CA ARG A 122 -6.64 -35.52 -9.39
C ARG A 122 -5.80 -36.78 -9.32
N GLY A 123 -5.19 -37.12 -10.48
CA GLY A 123 -4.19 -38.19 -10.57
C GLY A 123 -2.91 -37.86 -9.86
N GLU A 124 -2.29 -38.86 -9.37
CA GLU A 124 -1.09 -39.23 -8.64
C GLU A 124 0.10 -38.26 -8.46
N GLU A 125 0.14 -37.03 -8.98
CA GLU A 125 1.17 -36.05 -8.58
C GLU A 125 0.70 -35.29 -7.33
N GLN A 126 1.42 -35.50 -6.23
CA GLN A 126 1.16 -34.78 -4.98
C GLN A 126 1.45 -33.30 -5.22
N PRO A 127 0.53 -32.40 -4.85
CA PRO A 127 0.79 -30.96 -4.97
C PRO A 127 2.03 -30.60 -4.11
N ARG A 128 2.75 -29.56 -4.53
CA ARG A 128 3.95 -29.09 -3.83
C ARG A 128 3.68 -28.74 -2.37
N PHE A 129 2.52 -28.12 -2.13
CA PHE A 129 2.02 -27.75 -0.81
C PHE A 129 0.67 -28.41 -0.53
N ASP A 130 0.33 -28.54 0.74
CA ASP A 130 -0.89 -29.21 1.19
C ASP A 130 -2.13 -28.30 1.29
N ASP A 131 -2.03 -27.06 0.78
CA ASP A 131 -3.10 -26.08 0.82
C ASP A 131 -4.24 -26.50 -0.10
N PRO A 132 -5.48 -26.61 0.41
CA PRO A 132 -6.58 -27.30 -0.27
C PRO A 132 -7.06 -26.62 -1.55
N TYR A 133 -6.77 -25.32 -1.73
CA TYR A 133 -7.19 -24.57 -2.92
C TYR A 133 -6.05 -24.24 -3.89
N LEU A 134 -4.82 -24.69 -3.66
CA LEU A 134 -3.71 -24.50 -4.59
C LEU A 134 -4.09 -24.89 -6.02
N ASN A 135 -4.80 -26.01 -6.15
CA ASN A 135 -5.25 -26.53 -7.44
C ASN A 135 -6.31 -25.65 -8.14
N LYS A 136 -6.87 -24.65 -7.46
CA LYS A 136 -7.83 -23.70 -8.05
C LYS A 136 -7.18 -22.37 -8.44
N GLN A 137 -5.95 -22.19 -8.06
CA GLN A 137 -5.14 -21.01 -8.39
C GLN A 137 -4.53 -21.17 -9.80
N TRP A 138 -5.40 -21.21 -10.82
CA TRP A 138 -5.03 -21.42 -12.22
C TRP A 138 -4.02 -20.41 -12.75
N GLN A 139 -3.92 -19.27 -12.12
CA GLN A 139 -2.93 -18.25 -12.47
C GLN A 139 -1.50 -18.69 -12.15
N TYR A 140 -1.29 -19.69 -11.29
CA TYR A 140 0.02 -20.24 -10.95
C TYR A 140 0.44 -21.33 -11.94
N GLU A 141 -0.48 -22.24 -12.25
CA GLU A 141 -0.35 -23.28 -13.26
C GLU A 141 -1.68 -23.52 -13.97
N ASN A 142 -1.75 -23.22 -15.24
CA ASN A 142 -2.98 -23.32 -16.02
C ASN A 142 -2.98 -24.57 -16.93
N THR A 143 -3.62 -25.61 -16.48
CA THR A 143 -3.76 -26.87 -17.24
C THR A 143 -4.85 -26.81 -18.33
N GLY A 144 -5.60 -25.70 -18.42
CA GLY A 144 -6.71 -25.55 -19.38
C GLY A 144 -8.05 -26.09 -18.87
N ASP A 145 -8.23 -26.27 -17.56
CA ASP A 145 -9.48 -26.73 -16.97
C ASP A 145 -10.58 -25.67 -17.08
N LYS A 146 -11.53 -25.91 -17.98
CA LYS A 146 -12.66 -25.03 -18.25
C LYS A 146 -13.65 -24.89 -17.09
N LYS A 147 -13.56 -25.76 -16.08
CA LYS A 147 -14.39 -25.65 -14.87
C LYS A 147 -13.92 -24.51 -13.97
N LEU A 148 -12.63 -24.16 -14.01
CA LEU A 148 -12.07 -23.08 -13.23
C LEU A 148 -12.38 -21.72 -13.87
N VAL A 149 -12.10 -21.59 -15.17
CA VAL A 149 -12.33 -20.35 -15.94
C VAL A 149 -12.72 -20.70 -17.37
N ASN A 150 -13.69 -20.01 -17.95
CA ASN A 150 -14.09 -20.20 -19.34
C ASN A 150 -14.35 -18.84 -20.03
N PRO A 151 -13.65 -18.47 -21.12
CA PRO A 151 -12.65 -19.30 -21.84
C PRO A 151 -11.29 -19.33 -21.12
N ILE A 152 -10.61 -20.47 -21.21
CA ILE A 152 -9.26 -20.66 -20.66
C ILE A 152 -8.36 -21.28 -21.73
N LYS A 153 -7.08 -20.91 -21.71
CA LYS A 153 -6.05 -21.48 -22.59
C LYS A 153 -4.89 -21.99 -21.74
N ALA A 154 -4.63 -23.29 -21.80
CA ALA A 154 -3.52 -23.92 -21.08
C ALA A 154 -2.19 -23.17 -21.31
N GLY A 155 -1.40 -23.04 -20.27
CA GLY A 155 -0.10 -22.33 -20.29
C GLY A 155 -0.21 -20.80 -20.33
N CYS A 156 -1.42 -20.22 -20.17
CA CYS A 156 -1.59 -18.79 -19.92
C CYS A 156 -1.62 -18.54 -18.43
N ASP A 157 -0.47 -18.58 -17.77
CA ASP A 157 -0.23 -18.44 -16.34
C ASP A 157 1.13 -17.78 -16.08
N ILE A 158 1.52 -17.65 -14.81
CA ILE A 158 2.80 -17.08 -14.42
C ILE A 158 3.92 -18.14 -14.27
N ASN A 159 3.61 -19.42 -14.50
CA ASN A 159 4.54 -20.55 -14.39
C ASN A 159 5.31 -20.53 -13.06
N LEU A 160 4.58 -20.54 -11.94
CA LEU A 160 5.14 -20.27 -10.61
C LEU A 160 5.91 -21.44 -10.01
N GLU A 161 5.56 -22.69 -10.34
CA GLU A 161 6.20 -23.89 -9.80
C GLU A 161 7.73 -23.89 -9.91
N PRO A 162 8.35 -23.55 -11.09
CA PRO A 162 9.80 -23.47 -11.17
C PRO A 162 10.40 -22.34 -10.31
N ALA A 163 9.68 -21.26 -10.06
CA ALA A 163 10.17 -20.20 -9.17
C ALA A 163 10.21 -20.65 -7.71
N TRP A 164 9.25 -21.45 -7.28
CA TRP A 164 9.26 -22.04 -5.94
C TRP A 164 10.38 -23.07 -5.71
N GLU A 165 10.96 -23.64 -6.78
CA GLU A 165 12.18 -24.44 -6.67
C GLU A 165 13.39 -23.61 -6.21
N LEU A 166 13.37 -22.30 -6.50
CA LEU A 166 14.45 -21.38 -6.16
C LEU A 166 14.19 -20.64 -4.85
N CYS A 167 12.95 -20.18 -4.63
CA CYS A 167 12.60 -19.39 -3.46
C CYS A 167 11.08 -19.38 -3.26
N THR A 168 10.64 -19.58 -2.02
CA THR A 168 9.23 -19.51 -1.62
C THR A 168 8.90 -18.27 -0.79
N GLY A 169 9.89 -17.45 -0.47
CA GLY A 169 9.79 -16.25 0.35
C GLY A 169 11.01 -16.02 1.22
N ASP A 170 11.05 -14.87 1.91
CA ASP A 170 12.06 -14.53 2.91
C ASP A 170 11.41 -13.60 3.94
N PRO A 171 11.40 -13.94 5.24
CA PRO A 171 10.75 -13.17 6.28
C PRO A 171 11.42 -11.81 6.57
N SER A 172 12.60 -11.56 6.04
CA SER A 172 13.25 -10.25 6.09
C SER A 172 12.66 -9.26 5.09
N ILE A 173 11.91 -9.74 4.09
CA ILE A 173 11.26 -8.91 3.09
C ILE A 173 9.88 -8.50 3.59
N ILE A 174 9.67 -7.18 3.66
CA ILE A 174 8.38 -6.58 4.02
C ILE A 174 7.70 -6.04 2.76
N VAL A 175 6.47 -6.49 2.52
CA VAL A 175 5.64 -6.02 1.41
C VAL A 175 4.52 -5.15 1.98
N ALA A 176 4.53 -3.86 1.65
CA ALA A 176 3.47 -2.93 2.04
C ALA A 176 2.27 -3.06 1.09
N VAL A 177 1.13 -3.48 1.60
CA VAL A 177 -0.14 -3.54 0.86
C VAL A 177 -0.90 -2.23 1.07
N MET A 178 -0.87 -1.38 0.05
CA MET A 178 -1.54 -0.06 0.05
C MET A 178 -2.96 -0.20 -0.51
N ASP A 179 -3.93 -0.44 0.38
CA ASP A 179 -5.29 -0.82 -0.02
C ASP A 179 -6.35 -0.36 0.99
N GLN A 180 -7.50 -1.02 1.02
CA GLN A 180 -8.62 -0.79 1.94
C GLN A 180 -8.32 -1.25 3.38
N GLY A 181 -7.25 -1.99 3.60
CA GLY A 181 -6.91 -2.70 4.82
C GLY A 181 -6.86 -4.21 4.59
N VAL A 182 -6.16 -4.90 5.46
CA VAL A 182 -5.97 -6.35 5.42
C VAL A 182 -6.52 -6.96 6.70
N MET A 183 -7.25 -8.07 6.59
CA MET A 183 -7.67 -8.86 7.74
C MET A 183 -6.46 -9.59 8.35
N TYR A 184 -5.68 -8.86 9.15
CA TYR A 184 -4.41 -9.32 9.72
C TYR A 184 -4.57 -10.55 10.64
N GLY A 185 -5.78 -10.84 11.12
CA GLY A 185 -6.10 -12.03 11.89
C GLY A 185 -6.62 -13.21 11.06
N HIS A 186 -6.60 -13.12 9.71
CA HIS A 186 -7.03 -14.21 8.85
C HIS A 186 -6.14 -15.44 9.06
N GLU A 187 -6.75 -16.62 9.22
CA GLU A 187 -6.03 -17.87 9.56
C GLU A 187 -4.92 -18.23 8.58
N ASP A 188 -5.10 -17.86 7.31
CA ASP A 188 -4.15 -18.11 6.22
C ASP A 188 -3.18 -16.94 5.96
N LEU A 189 -3.18 -15.89 6.78
CA LEU A 189 -2.31 -14.72 6.64
C LEU A 189 -1.56 -14.36 7.91
N ALA A 190 -2.14 -14.65 9.08
CA ALA A 190 -1.67 -14.12 10.37
C ALA A 190 -0.18 -14.38 10.65
N ALA A 191 0.35 -15.54 10.26
CA ALA A 191 1.76 -15.88 10.45
C ALA A 191 2.71 -15.09 9.54
N ASN A 192 2.21 -14.59 8.41
CA ASN A 192 2.97 -13.77 7.47
C ASN A 192 2.68 -12.27 7.59
N MET A 193 2.00 -11.85 8.64
CA MET A 193 1.86 -10.41 8.91
C MET A 193 3.15 -9.84 9.49
N TRP A 194 3.51 -8.64 9.03
CA TRP A 194 4.50 -7.82 9.69
C TRP A 194 3.94 -7.30 11.02
N VAL A 195 4.76 -7.27 12.04
CA VAL A 195 4.37 -6.81 13.38
C VAL A 195 5.41 -5.81 13.90
N ASN A 196 4.94 -4.63 14.31
CA ASN A 196 5.73 -3.71 15.12
C ASN A 196 5.69 -4.21 16.57
N GLU A 197 6.71 -4.97 16.98
CA GLU A 197 6.75 -5.59 18.30
C GLU A 197 6.87 -4.55 19.43
N ALA A 198 7.41 -3.37 19.17
CA ALA A 198 7.47 -2.30 20.15
C ALA A 198 6.06 -1.76 20.47
N GLU A 199 5.29 -1.45 19.41
CA GLU A 199 3.91 -0.99 19.55
C GLU A 199 2.98 -2.06 20.12
N LYS A 200 3.15 -3.32 19.72
CA LYS A 200 2.35 -4.45 20.22
C LYS A 200 2.54 -4.69 21.73
N ASN A 201 3.76 -4.53 22.22
CA ASN A 201 4.12 -4.74 23.63
C ASN A 201 4.18 -3.43 24.42
N GLY A 202 3.92 -2.30 23.76
CA GLY A 202 3.96 -0.97 24.32
C GLY A 202 2.68 -0.53 25.02
N GLN A 203 2.56 0.76 25.24
CA GLN A 203 1.42 1.37 25.90
C GLN A 203 0.45 1.92 24.84
N ARG A 204 -0.78 1.46 24.85
CA ARG A 204 -1.81 1.96 23.95
C ARG A 204 -1.91 3.50 23.96
N GLY A 205 -1.89 4.10 22.79
CA GLY A 205 -1.97 5.54 22.59
C GLY A 205 -0.62 6.27 22.70
N VAL A 206 0.47 5.52 22.75
CA VAL A 206 1.85 6.04 22.78
C VAL A 206 2.60 5.51 21.56
N ASP A 207 3.49 6.29 20.97
CA ASP A 207 4.44 5.87 19.94
C ASP A 207 5.66 5.26 20.65
N ASP A 208 5.63 3.94 20.83
CA ASP A 208 6.57 3.20 21.68
C ASP A 208 7.81 2.69 20.91
N ASP A 209 7.85 2.75 19.59
CA ASP A 209 8.96 2.21 18.79
C ASP A 209 10.19 3.16 18.75
N GLY A 210 10.10 4.30 19.38
CA GLY A 210 11.20 5.23 19.59
C GLY A 210 11.78 5.85 18.33
N ASN A 211 11.10 5.73 17.19
CA ASN A 211 11.53 6.30 15.92
C ASN A 211 11.01 7.73 15.69
N GLY A 212 10.07 8.20 16.52
CA GLY A 212 9.52 9.56 16.49
C GLY A 212 8.74 9.88 15.21
N ASN A 213 8.21 8.87 14.53
CA ASN A 213 7.44 9.04 13.30
C ASN A 213 6.01 9.53 13.55
N GLY A 214 5.51 9.38 14.79
CA GLY A 214 4.18 9.78 15.24
C GLY A 214 3.06 8.83 14.81
N TYR A 215 3.38 7.58 14.42
CA TYR A 215 2.40 6.54 14.13
C TYR A 215 2.15 5.71 15.37
N VAL A 216 1.17 6.15 16.14
CA VAL A 216 0.77 5.54 17.40
C VAL A 216 0.00 4.25 17.14
N ASP A 217 0.30 3.19 17.89
CA ASP A 217 -0.37 1.88 17.82
C ASP A 217 -0.31 1.23 16.42
N ASP A 218 0.76 1.43 15.64
CA ASP A 218 0.91 0.92 14.26
C ASP A 218 1.35 -0.55 14.20
N ILE A 219 0.73 -1.41 15.01
CA ILE A 219 1.12 -2.81 15.26
C ILE A 219 1.24 -3.63 13.96
N TYR A 220 0.29 -3.53 13.05
CA TYR A 220 0.28 -4.26 11.76
C TYR A 220 0.46 -3.32 10.55
N GLY A 221 0.85 -2.08 10.80
CA GLY A 221 0.88 -0.98 9.85
C GLY A 221 -0.08 0.13 10.25
N TYR A 222 -0.46 1.02 9.34
CA TYR A 222 -1.19 2.23 9.68
C TYR A 222 -2.38 2.52 8.77
N ASN A 223 -3.46 3.02 9.36
CA ASN A 223 -4.66 3.48 8.65
C ASN A 223 -4.54 4.98 8.34
N PHE A 224 -4.00 5.30 7.18
CA PHE A 224 -3.83 6.67 6.70
C PHE A 224 -5.15 7.36 6.35
N ALA A 225 -6.19 6.59 6.04
CA ALA A 225 -7.50 7.15 5.73
C ALA A 225 -8.16 7.75 6.97
N LYS A 226 -7.91 7.20 8.16
CA LYS A 226 -8.41 7.69 9.45
C LYS A 226 -7.35 8.39 10.30
N GLY A 227 -6.07 8.14 10.07
CA GLY A 227 -4.97 8.67 10.87
C GLY A 227 -4.81 7.95 12.21
N GLU A 228 -4.96 6.63 12.23
CA GLU A 228 -4.89 5.78 13.42
C GLU A 228 -4.14 4.47 13.15
N GLY A 229 -3.55 3.83 14.17
CA GLY A 229 -2.88 2.54 14.04
C GLY A 229 -3.85 1.37 13.83
N GLN A 230 -5.13 1.54 14.17
CA GLN A 230 -6.11 0.48 14.00
C GLN A 230 -6.47 0.29 12.53
N ILE A 231 -6.08 -0.87 11.99
CA ILE A 231 -6.49 -1.29 10.64
C ILE A 231 -7.94 -1.75 10.65
N SER A 232 -8.73 -1.23 9.71
CA SER A 232 -10.15 -1.55 9.57
C SER A 232 -10.41 -2.13 8.18
N TYR A 233 -10.61 -3.43 8.10
CA TYR A 233 -10.89 -4.14 6.84
C TYR A 233 -12.39 -4.23 6.51
N TRP A 234 -13.26 -3.76 7.41
CA TRP A 234 -14.72 -3.74 7.21
C TRP A 234 -15.24 -2.41 6.66
N ASP A 235 -14.46 -1.34 6.77
CA ASP A 235 -14.90 0.03 6.42
C ASP A 235 -15.09 0.25 4.92
N ALA A 236 -14.52 -0.58 4.09
CA ALA A 236 -14.58 -0.46 2.64
C ALA A 236 -15.75 -1.25 2.01
N GLY A 237 -16.63 -1.81 2.83
CA GLY A 237 -17.63 -2.79 2.42
C GLY A 237 -17.11 -4.22 2.60
N ASN A 238 -17.90 -5.21 2.25
CA ASN A 238 -17.54 -6.63 2.42
C ASN A 238 -16.55 -7.15 1.36
N GLU A 239 -15.84 -6.29 0.67
CA GLU A 239 -15.11 -6.67 -0.55
C GLU A 239 -13.77 -7.34 -0.27
N GLY A 240 -13.19 -7.16 0.93
CA GLY A 240 -11.95 -7.83 1.34
C GLY A 240 -10.76 -7.67 0.37
N HIS A 241 -10.79 -6.64 -0.51
CA HIS A 241 -9.83 -6.49 -1.60
C HIS A 241 -8.39 -6.50 -1.12
N GLY A 242 -8.03 -5.70 -0.10
CA GLY A 242 -6.69 -5.70 0.46
C GLY A 242 -6.28 -7.03 1.09
N THR A 243 -7.23 -7.77 1.68
CA THR A 243 -7.01 -9.12 2.20
C THR A 243 -6.73 -10.11 1.07
N HIS A 244 -7.48 -10.01 -0.03
CA HIS A 244 -7.27 -10.85 -1.22
C HIS A 244 -5.91 -10.55 -1.87
N VAL A 245 -5.53 -9.28 -2.01
CA VAL A 245 -4.20 -8.89 -2.51
C VAL A 245 -3.09 -9.43 -1.60
N ALA A 246 -3.23 -9.31 -0.28
CA ALA A 246 -2.28 -9.87 0.68
C ALA A 246 -2.17 -11.39 0.56
N GLY A 247 -3.30 -12.08 0.35
CA GLY A 247 -3.35 -13.54 0.14
C GLY A 247 -2.59 -13.98 -1.11
N ILE A 248 -2.76 -13.28 -2.23
CA ILE A 248 -1.98 -13.57 -3.46
C ILE A 248 -0.47 -13.42 -3.21
N ILE A 249 -0.07 -12.44 -2.40
CA ILE A 249 1.35 -12.21 -2.09
C ILE A 249 1.88 -13.27 -1.12
N ALA A 250 1.19 -13.51 0.00
CA ALA A 250 1.75 -14.18 1.15
C ALA A 250 0.76 -14.97 2.01
N ALA A 251 -0.33 -15.53 1.45
CA ALA A 251 -1.03 -16.60 2.14
C ALA A 251 -0.03 -17.67 2.53
N VAL A 252 -0.18 -18.25 3.73
CA VAL A 252 0.84 -19.15 4.30
C VAL A 252 0.81 -20.48 3.57
N ASN A 253 1.86 -20.78 2.81
CA ASN A 253 1.95 -22.05 2.09
C ASN A 253 2.18 -23.23 3.04
N ASN A 254 1.68 -24.39 2.64
CA ASN A 254 1.91 -25.67 3.33
C ASN A 254 1.41 -25.65 4.79
N ASN A 255 0.28 -25.03 5.02
CA ASN A 255 -0.37 -24.95 6.34
C ASN A 255 -1.68 -25.76 6.41
N GLY A 256 -2.06 -26.43 5.30
CA GLY A 256 -3.29 -27.20 5.19
C GLY A 256 -4.57 -26.34 5.17
N ILE A 257 -4.45 -25.03 4.94
CA ILE A 257 -5.56 -24.07 5.00
C ILE A 257 -5.57 -23.22 3.73
N GLY A 258 -6.75 -22.96 3.17
CA GLY A 258 -6.98 -21.92 2.17
C GLY A 258 -6.16 -22.07 0.89
N VAL A 259 -5.38 -21.07 0.56
CA VAL A 259 -4.66 -20.86 -0.71
C VAL A 259 -3.15 -20.67 -0.49
N CYS A 260 -2.36 -20.80 -1.56
CA CYS A 260 -0.95 -20.46 -1.52
C CYS A 260 -0.73 -18.99 -1.90
N GLY A 261 0.18 -18.31 -1.20
CA GLY A 261 0.77 -17.05 -1.62
C GLY A 261 1.97 -17.26 -2.54
N ILE A 262 2.24 -16.33 -3.46
CA ILE A 262 3.42 -16.40 -4.34
C ILE A 262 4.71 -16.49 -3.51
N ALA A 263 4.76 -15.77 -2.40
CA ALA A 263 5.89 -15.73 -1.47
C ALA A 263 5.45 -16.09 -0.04
N GLY A 264 4.52 -17.06 0.08
CA GLY A 264 3.91 -17.49 1.36
C GLY A 264 4.82 -18.34 2.23
N GLY A 265 6.02 -18.69 1.77
CA GLY A 265 6.98 -19.54 2.46
C GLY A 265 6.87 -21.02 2.11
N SER A 266 7.51 -21.85 2.90
CA SER A 266 7.52 -23.32 2.74
C SER A 266 6.73 -24.06 3.82
N GLY A 267 5.99 -23.34 4.68
CA GLY A 267 5.37 -23.88 5.89
C GLY A 267 6.22 -23.74 7.16
N ASN A 268 7.41 -23.12 7.06
CA ASN A 268 8.34 -22.95 8.17
C ASN A 268 8.39 -21.51 8.71
N ASN A 269 7.32 -20.72 8.54
CA ASN A 269 7.25 -19.29 8.87
C ASN A 269 8.27 -18.42 8.10
N ASP A 270 8.66 -18.85 6.94
CA ASP A 270 9.69 -18.29 6.09
C ASP A 270 9.12 -17.48 4.90
N GLY A 271 7.83 -17.20 4.91
CA GLY A 271 7.19 -16.29 3.95
C GLY A 271 7.55 -14.82 4.17
N VAL A 272 7.35 -14.00 3.13
CA VAL A 272 7.48 -12.53 3.23
C VAL A 272 6.48 -11.97 4.25
N LYS A 273 6.74 -10.78 4.79
CA LYS A 273 5.86 -10.16 5.79
C LYS A 273 5.01 -9.05 5.16
N ILE A 274 3.71 -9.10 5.42
CA ILE A 274 2.73 -8.12 4.93
C ILE A 274 2.55 -6.99 5.93
N MET A 275 2.83 -5.75 5.50
CA MET A 275 2.52 -4.54 6.26
C MET A 275 1.26 -3.90 5.69
N CYS A 276 0.29 -3.58 6.54
CA CYS A 276 -0.93 -2.90 6.12
C CYS A 276 -0.72 -1.41 5.97
N VAL A 277 -1.02 -0.86 4.79
CA VAL A 277 -1.06 0.58 4.52
C VAL A 277 -2.48 0.92 4.07
N GLN A 278 -3.38 1.17 5.03
CA GLN A 278 -4.77 1.43 4.70
C GLN A 278 -4.94 2.85 4.20
N MET A 279 -5.27 2.99 2.92
CA MET A 279 -5.43 4.27 2.23
C MET A 279 -6.88 4.63 1.96
N ILE A 280 -7.79 3.66 1.95
CA ILE A 280 -9.15 3.77 1.46
C ILE A 280 -10.12 3.34 2.56
N CYS A 281 -11.14 4.19 2.83
CA CYS A 281 -12.29 3.87 3.66
C CYS A 281 -13.57 4.24 2.93
N ARG A 282 -14.62 3.42 3.01
CA ARG A 282 -15.94 3.74 2.46
C ARG A 282 -16.64 4.78 3.37
N GLY A 283 -17.07 5.91 2.80
CA GLY A 283 -17.97 6.85 3.47
C GLY A 283 -17.36 7.74 4.56
N GLY A 284 -16.06 7.77 4.70
CA GLY A 284 -15.39 8.72 5.58
C GLY A 284 -15.61 10.15 5.10
N ARG A 285 -16.25 11.00 5.93
CA ARG A 285 -16.16 12.45 5.74
C ARG A 285 -14.69 12.78 5.56
N ARG A 286 -14.37 13.43 4.45
CA ARG A 286 -13.04 13.92 4.13
C ARG A 286 -12.40 14.50 5.38
N ASN A 287 -11.44 13.79 5.95
CA ASN A 287 -10.54 14.46 6.87
C ASN A 287 -9.72 15.40 5.98
N THR A 288 -10.01 16.69 6.06
CA THR A 288 -9.43 17.73 5.18
C THR A 288 -7.96 18.01 5.48
N LYS A 289 -7.35 17.20 6.33
CA LYS A 289 -5.92 17.18 6.56
C LYS A 289 -5.37 15.85 6.03
N PRO A 290 -4.79 15.82 4.82
CA PRO A 290 -4.06 14.65 4.37
C PRO A 290 -2.84 14.50 5.28
N ASN A 291 -2.82 13.47 6.11
CA ASN A 291 -1.58 13.05 6.73
C ASN A 291 -0.63 12.60 5.60
N PRO A 292 0.59 13.09 5.55
CA PRO A 292 1.54 12.63 4.55
C PRO A 292 1.83 11.15 4.78
N VAL A 293 1.66 10.34 3.72
CA VAL A 293 2.09 8.94 3.73
C VAL A 293 3.60 8.92 3.95
N ARG A 294 4.03 8.34 5.05
CA ARG A 294 5.44 8.10 5.35
C ARG A 294 5.69 6.61 5.13
N ILE A 295 6.44 6.27 4.10
CA ILE A 295 6.95 4.92 3.90
C ILE A 295 8.31 4.86 4.57
N ARG A 296 8.51 3.84 5.42
CA ARG A 296 9.82 3.58 6.07
C ARG A 296 10.74 2.83 5.16
#